data_d2ff657e9ce244396e52f98158ff90db
#
_entry.id   d2ff657e9ce244396e52f98158ff90db
#
_cell.length_a   1.000
_cell.length_b   1.000
_cell.length_c   1.000
_cell.angle_alpha   90.00
_cell.angle_beta   90.00
_cell.angle_gamma   90.00
#
_symmetry.space_group_name_H-M   'P 1'
#
loop_
_entity.id
_entity.type
_entity.pdbx_description
1 polymer ?
#
loop_
_entity_poly.entity_id
_entity_poly.type
_entity_poly.pdbx_seq_one_letter_code
_entity_poly.pdbx_strand_id
1 'polypeptide(L)' 'LDRLPLMHVIENGALLEALQKLNERERQIFLARTLEEEDFETLGVRFGLSYKGVAALYYRTIQKIRKSIEGGDKK' A
#
# COMPACT_ATOMS: atom_id res chain seq x y z
N LEU A 1 -6.85 -8.08 9.87
CA LEU A 1 -5.72 -8.13 9.58
C LEU A 1 -5.10 -7.13 8.73
N ASP A 2 -4.31 -6.42 9.27
CA ASP A 2 -3.72 -5.40 8.57
C ASP A 2 -2.54 -5.79 7.83
N ARG A 3 -1.96 -6.92 8.17
CA ARG A 3 -0.78 -7.28 7.54
C ARG A 3 -1.04 -8.11 6.37
N LEU A 4 -0.56 -7.68 5.23
CA LEU A 4 -0.62 -8.49 4.05
C LEU A 4 0.44 -9.55 4.16
N PRO A 5 0.21 -10.73 3.61
CA PRO A 5 1.24 -11.76 3.61
C PRO A 5 2.26 -11.41 2.52
N LEU A 6 3.10 -10.43 2.83
CA LEU A 6 4.01 -9.90 1.83
C LEU A 6 4.96 -10.91 1.22
N MET A 7 5.44 -11.82 2.03
CA MET A 7 6.36 -12.81 1.49
C MET A 7 5.70 -13.64 0.41
N HIS A 8 4.47 -14.01 0.66
CA HIS A 8 3.73 -14.81 -0.30
C HIS A 8 3.48 -14.01 -1.59
N VAL A 9 3.10 -12.75 -1.43
CA VAL A 9 2.80 -11.93 -2.58
C VAL A 9 4.04 -11.64 -3.37
N ILE A 10 5.16 -11.38 -2.71
CA ILE A 10 6.39 -11.09 -3.38
C ILE A 10 6.85 -12.29 -4.21
N GLU A 11 6.66 -13.47 -3.69
CA GLU A 11 7.07 -14.66 -4.41
C GLU A 11 6.32 -14.82 -5.72
N ASN A 12 5.09 -14.34 -5.75
CA ASN A 12 4.31 -14.46 -6.97
C ASN A 12 4.49 -13.30 -7.92
N GLY A 13 5.22 -12.29 -7.49
CA GLY A 13 5.40 -11.12 -8.33
C GLY A 13 4.18 -10.22 -8.41
N ALA A 14 3.10 -10.60 -7.76
CA ALA A 14 1.87 -9.82 -7.84
C ALA A 14 2.00 -8.49 -7.16
N LEU A 15 2.74 -8.42 -6.07
CA LEU A 15 2.90 -7.17 -5.36
C LEU A 15 3.66 -6.17 -6.21
N LEU A 16 4.68 -6.64 -6.90
CA LEU A 16 5.47 -5.76 -7.73
C LEU A 16 4.62 -5.15 -8.82
N GLU A 17 3.78 -5.94 -9.46
CA GLU A 17 2.91 -5.43 -10.48
C GLU A 17 1.91 -4.45 -9.90
N ALA A 18 1.38 -4.75 -8.72
CA ALA A 18 0.42 -3.87 -8.10
C ALA A 18 1.06 -2.53 -7.76
N LEU A 19 2.30 -2.55 -7.28
CA LEU A 19 2.99 -1.33 -6.95
C LEU A 19 3.24 -0.46 -8.17
N GLN A 20 3.45 -1.07 -9.30
CA GLN A 20 3.67 -0.31 -10.52
C GLN A 20 2.44 0.44 -10.96
N LYS A 21 1.27 0.00 -10.54
CA LYS A 21 0.03 0.65 -10.90
C LYS A 21 -0.32 1.80 -9.98
N LEU A 22 0.39 1.96 -8.89
CA LEU A 22 0.13 3.02 -7.94
C LEU A 22 0.87 4.27 -8.35
N ASN A 23 0.35 5.43 -7.96
CA ASN A 23 1.11 6.63 -8.19
C ASN A 23 2.21 6.68 -7.13
N GLU A 24 3.11 7.61 -7.28
CA GLU A 24 4.28 7.64 -6.43
C GLU A 24 3.94 7.86 -4.97
N ARG A 25 2.99 8.74 -4.69
CA ARG A 25 2.61 9.01 -3.31
C ARG A 25 2.01 7.77 -2.66
N GLU A 26 1.14 7.09 -3.36
CA GLU A 26 0.52 5.88 -2.83
C GLU A 26 1.57 4.84 -2.54
N ARG A 27 2.50 4.67 -3.46
CA ARG A 27 3.53 3.66 -3.29
C ARG A 27 4.42 3.99 -2.11
N GLN A 28 4.80 5.26 -1.97
CA GLN A 28 5.68 5.65 -0.88
C GLN A 28 5.00 5.48 0.47
N ILE A 29 3.74 5.83 0.57
CA ILE A 29 3.02 5.68 1.82
C ILE A 29 2.86 4.21 2.17
N PHE A 30 2.54 3.40 1.19
CA PHE A 30 2.37 1.98 1.43
C PHE A 30 3.68 1.35 1.92
N LEU A 31 4.78 1.66 1.26
CA LEU A 31 6.05 1.06 1.64
C LEU A 31 6.54 1.57 3.00
N ALA A 32 6.33 2.85 3.27
CA ALA A 32 6.75 3.38 4.55
C ALA A 32 5.96 2.76 5.69
N ARG A 33 4.67 2.52 5.46
CA ARG A 33 3.86 1.95 6.50
C ARG A 33 4.15 0.46 6.71
N THR A 34 4.36 -0.26 5.64
CA THR A 34 4.52 -1.71 5.74
C THR A 34 5.95 -2.14 5.99
N LEU A 35 6.92 -1.50 5.37
CA LEU A 35 8.29 -1.90 5.53
C LEU A 35 9.02 -1.16 6.63
N GLU A 36 8.76 0.13 6.76
CA GLU A 36 9.41 0.93 7.77
C GLU A 36 8.57 1.05 9.01
N GLU A 37 7.32 0.60 8.94
CA GLU A 37 6.41 0.58 10.08
C GLU A 37 6.19 1.95 10.70
N GLU A 38 6.20 2.97 9.89
CA GLU A 38 5.93 4.31 10.38
C GLU A 38 4.44 4.47 10.59
N ASP A 39 4.07 5.21 11.64
CA ASP A 39 2.66 5.36 11.91
C ASP A 39 2.08 6.48 11.05
N PHE A 40 0.75 6.58 11.05
CA PHE A 40 0.07 7.54 10.19
C PHE A 40 0.39 8.97 10.58
N GLU A 41 0.64 9.22 11.85
CA GLU A 41 0.94 10.54 12.29
C GLU A 41 2.25 11.01 11.68
N THR A 42 3.25 10.17 11.71
CA THR A 42 4.54 10.50 11.12
C THR A 42 4.42 10.67 9.62
N LEU A 43 3.66 9.78 8.98
CA LEU A 43 3.48 9.87 7.54
C LEU A 43 2.73 11.14 7.17
N GLY A 44 1.77 11.54 7.99
CA GLY A 44 1.05 12.77 7.73
C GLY A 44 1.98 13.95 7.70
N VAL A 45 2.90 14.02 8.65
CA VAL A 45 3.86 15.11 8.68
C VAL A 45 4.77 15.07 7.48
N ARG A 46 5.26 13.89 7.14
CA ARG A 46 6.17 13.77 6.00
C ARG A 46 5.54 14.18 4.68
N PHE A 47 4.28 13.84 4.50
CA PHE A 47 3.64 14.10 3.21
C PHE A 47 2.71 15.30 3.24
N GLY A 48 2.68 16.02 4.34
CA GLY A 48 1.84 17.21 4.41
C GLY A 48 0.36 16.90 4.43
N LEU A 49 -0.02 15.78 5.03
CA LEU A 49 -1.40 15.37 5.09
C LEU A 49 -1.85 15.23 6.54
N SER A 50 -3.15 15.26 6.75
CA SER A 50 -3.67 15.02 8.08
C SER A 50 -3.62 13.54 8.35
N TYR A 51 -3.81 13.17 9.60
CA TYR A 51 -3.85 11.77 9.98
C TYR A 51 -4.93 11.05 9.17
N LYS A 52 -6.11 11.64 9.11
CA LYS A 52 -7.20 11.01 8.39
C LYS A 52 -6.92 10.93 6.90
N GLY A 53 -6.25 11.93 6.36
CA GLY A 53 -5.90 11.92 4.96
C GLY A 53 -4.95 10.80 4.61
N VAL A 54 -3.92 10.62 5.46
CA VAL A 54 -2.96 9.56 5.23
C VAL A 54 -3.62 8.20 5.40
N ALA A 55 -4.44 8.05 6.43
CA ALA A 55 -5.08 6.76 6.66
C ALA A 55 -6.01 6.40 5.50
N ALA A 56 -6.76 7.37 5.02
CA ALA A 56 -7.65 7.12 3.90
C ALA A 56 -6.86 6.72 2.66
N LEU A 57 -5.76 7.42 2.42
CA LEU A 57 -4.94 7.13 1.26
C LEU A 57 -4.32 5.75 1.39
N TYR A 58 -3.85 5.41 2.58
CA TYR A 58 -3.26 4.10 2.80
C TYR A 58 -4.28 2.99 2.56
N TYR A 59 -5.49 3.12 3.11
CA TYR A 59 -6.48 2.08 2.94
C TYR A 59 -6.96 1.97 1.50
N ARG A 60 -7.04 3.10 0.81
CA ARG A 60 -7.39 3.05 -0.59
C ARG A 60 -6.29 2.35 -1.38
N THR A 61 -5.03 2.59 -1.01
CA THR A 61 -3.91 1.93 -1.67
C THR A 61 -3.96 0.42 -1.43
N ILE A 62 -4.28 0.02 -0.20
CA ILE A 62 -4.41 -1.40 0.10
C ILE A 62 -5.49 -2.03 -0.75
N GLN A 63 -6.60 -1.34 -0.93
CA GLN A 63 -7.67 -1.88 -1.76
C GLN A 63 -7.25 -2.01 -3.21
N LYS A 64 -6.48 -1.05 -3.71
CA LYS A 64 -6.00 -1.16 -5.07
C LYS A 64 -5.07 -2.34 -5.23
N ILE A 65 -4.20 -2.54 -4.25
CA ILE A 65 -3.27 -3.66 -4.31
C ILE A 65 -4.02 -4.98 -4.26
N ARG A 66 -4.99 -5.10 -3.37
CA ARG A 66 -5.76 -6.30 -3.28
C ARG A 66 -6.50 -6.58 -4.57
N LYS A 67 -7.12 -5.56 -5.13
CA LYS A 67 -7.84 -5.73 -6.35
C LYS A 67 -6.93 -6.14 -7.48
N SER A 68 -5.73 -5.57 -7.51
CA SER A 68 -4.79 -5.92 -8.55
C SER A 68 -4.35 -7.38 -8.44
N ILE A 69 -4.12 -7.84 -7.23
CA ILE A 69 -3.68 -9.20 -7.00
C ILE A 69 -4.81 -10.18 -7.29
N GLU A 70 -5.99 -9.90 -6.75
CA GLU A 70 -7.10 -10.81 -6.91
C GLU A 70 -7.68 -10.74 -8.31
N GLY A 71 -7.77 -9.55 -8.84
CA GLY A 71 -8.36 -9.37 -10.14
C GLY A 71 -7.54 -9.97 -11.24
N GLY A 72 -6.24 -9.99 -11.04
CA GLY A 72 -5.39 -10.55 -12.05
C GLY A 72 -5.66 -12.00 -12.30
N ASP A 73 -6.18 -12.68 -11.31
CA ASP A 73 -6.46 -14.06 -11.47
C ASP A 73 -7.73 -14.30 -12.18
N LYS A 74 -8.59 -13.38 -12.16
CA LYS A 74 -9.84 -13.60 -12.70
C LYS A 74 -9.89 -13.51 -14.08
N LYS A 75 -9.05 -13.06 -14.64
CA LYS A 75 -9.22 -12.85 -16.01
C LYS A 75 -8.97 -13.87 -16.76
#